data_806c14ee0313266c969d487b6da73995
#
_entry.id   806c14ee0313266c969d487b6da73995
#
_cell.length_a   1.000
_cell.length_b   1.000
_cell.length_c   1.000
_cell.angle_alpha   90.00
_cell.angle_beta   90.00
_cell.angle_gamma   90.00
#
_symmetry.space_group_name_H-M   'P 1'
#
loop_
_entity.id
_entity.type
_entity.pdbx_description
1 polymer ?
#
loop_
_entity_poly.entity_id
_entity_poly.type
_entity_poly.pdbx_seq_one_letter_code
_entity_poly.pdbx_strand_id
1 'polypeptide(L)'
;MGKIQDSTINPGKKTKIRELIDNFGLPRLIIAGFLLALFILAPIVGADLPTQITNTINRFSWNAVLVLAMVPMVHSGCGLNFGLPLGIISGLLGATMSIQFGFSGPMSFVMAILIATPFALVFGGGYGWLLNKIKGGEMMIATYVGFSSVSFMCMMWLLLPYSSPTMVWGLSGKGLRTTISLEG
;
A
#
# COMPACT_ATOMS: atom_id res chain seq x y z
N MET A 1 -47.75 29.77 21.67
CA MET A 1 -48.29 30.17 20.37
C MET A 1 -47.27 31.11 19.76
N GLY A 2 -46.53 30.71 18.79
CA GLY A 2 -45.51 31.52 18.06
C GLY A 2 -44.91 30.65 17.00
N LYS A 3 -45.60 30.57 15.81
CA LYS A 3 -45.07 29.99 14.57
C LYS A 3 -43.88 30.83 14.13
N ILE A 4 -42.67 30.31 14.20
CA ILE A 4 -41.53 30.85 13.49
C ILE A 4 -41.72 30.45 12.02
N GLN A 5 -41.99 31.44 11.21
CA GLN A 5 -42.16 31.41 9.78
C GLN A 5 -40.85 31.02 9.15
N ASP A 6 -40.82 29.81 8.62
CA ASP A 6 -39.74 29.27 7.83
C ASP A 6 -39.67 30.09 6.53
N SER A 7 -38.61 30.92 6.46
CA SER A 7 -38.37 31.76 5.28
C SER A 7 -38.06 30.86 4.09
N THR A 8 -38.97 30.82 3.15
CA THR A 8 -38.86 30.25 1.83
C THR A 8 -37.52 30.55 1.16
N ILE A 9 -36.61 29.67 1.24
CA ILE A 9 -35.41 29.66 0.42
C ILE A 9 -35.81 29.10 -0.94
N ASN A 10 -35.87 30.00 -1.89
CA ASN A 10 -36.13 29.82 -3.30
C ASN A 10 -35.35 28.61 -3.88
N PRO A 11 -35.99 27.59 -4.49
CA PRO A 11 -35.30 26.42 -5.07
C PRO A 11 -34.73 26.72 -6.48
N GLY A 12 -34.24 27.95 -6.68
CA GLY A 12 -33.68 28.41 -7.92
C GLY A 12 -32.15 28.35 -7.96
N LYS A 13 -31.61 27.43 -8.74
CA LYS A 13 -30.21 27.31 -9.08
C LYS A 13 -29.35 26.76 -7.95
N LYS A 14 -29.45 25.47 -7.69
CA LYS A 14 -28.32 24.76 -7.03
C LYS A 14 -27.09 25.02 -7.90
N THR A 15 -26.16 25.83 -7.39
CA THR A 15 -24.91 26.12 -8.06
C THR A 15 -24.24 24.78 -8.37
N LYS A 16 -23.69 24.55 -9.57
CA LYS A 16 -23.03 23.31 -9.99
C LYS A 16 -22.06 22.77 -8.92
N ILE A 17 -21.49 23.67 -8.12
CA ILE A 17 -20.64 23.35 -6.98
C ILE A 17 -21.40 22.63 -5.85
N ARG A 18 -22.65 23.01 -5.55
CA ARG A 18 -23.47 22.31 -4.55
C ARG A 18 -23.85 20.91 -5.01
N GLU A 19 -24.16 20.72 -6.26
CA GLU A 19 -24.45 19.39 -6.83
C GLU A 19 -23.19 18.51 -6.82
N LEU A 20 -22.01 19.08 -7.07
CA LEU A 20 -20.75 18.37 -6.94
C LEU A 20 -20.46 18.00 -5.49
N ILE A 21 -20.71 18.89 -4.53
CA ILE A 21 -20.52 18.62 -3.10
C ILE A 21 -21.48 17.52 -2.62
N ASP A 22 -22.74 17.57 -3.03
CA ASP A 22 -23.75 16.59 -2.63
C ASP A 22 -23.49 15.19 -3.23
N ASN A 23 -22.96 15.13 -4.47
CA ASN A 23 -22.67 13.86 -5.16
C ASN A 23 -21.32 13.25 -4.79
N PHE A 24 -20.26 14.03 -4.60
CA PHE A 24 -18.90 13.54 -4.36
C PHE A 24 -18.45 13.61 -2.90
N GLY A 25 -19.11 14.41 -2.09
CA GLY A 25 -18.70 14.70 -0.72
C GLY A 25 -17.59 15.76 -0.63
N LEU A 26 -17.75 16.67 0.31
CA LEU A 26 -16.85 17.80 0.54
C LEU A 26 -15.36 17.39 0.71
N PRO A 27 -15.00 16.31 1.45
CA PRO A 27 -13.60 15.91 1.64
C PRO A 27 -12.92 15.49 0.33
N ARG A 28 -13.64 14.79 -0.54
CA ARG A 28 -13.09 14.34 -1.84
C ARG A 28 -12.82 15.51 -2.77
N LEU A 29 -13.69 16.51 -2.74
CA LEU A 29 -13.56 17.72 -3.55
C LEU A 29 -12.37 18.57 -3.10
N ILE A 30 -12.12 18.68 -1.79
CA ILE A 30 -10.96 19.38 -1.22
C ILE A 30 -9.66 18.70 -1.65
N ILE A 31 -9.59 17.36 -1.54
CA ILE A 31 -8.41 16.59 -1.95
C ILE A 31 -8.16 16.73 -3.45
N ALA A 32 -9.18 16.60 -4.26
CA ALA A 32 -9.06 16.78 -5.72
C ALA A 32 -8.59 18.18 -6.10
N GLY A 33 -9.18 19.21 -5.48
CA GLY A 33 -8.77 20.60 -5.69
C GLY A 33 -7.34 20.88 -5.28
N PHE A 34 -6.89 20.32 -4.15
CA PHE A 34 -5.52 20.42 -3.69
C PHE A 34 -4.53 19.74 -4.64
N LEU A 35 -4.86 18.54 -5.11
CA LEU A 35 -4.04 17.83 -6.10
C LEU A 35 -3.93 18.62 -7.41
N LEU A 36 -5.05 19.19 -7.87
CA LEU A 36 -5.07 19.99 -9.10
C LEU A 36 -4.22 21.26 -8.94
N ALA A 37 -4.29 21.93 -7.79
CA ALA A 37 -3.44 23.06 -7.46
C ALA A 37 -1.96 22.69 -7.46
N LEU A 38 -1.58 21.55 -6.90
CA LEU A 38 -0.20 21.06 -6.92
C LEU A 38 0.30 20.79 -8.35
N PHE A 39 -0.53 20.21 -9.21
CA PHE A 39 -0.17 19.99 -10.62
C PHE A 39 0.02 21.30 -11.39
N ILE A 40 -0.74 22.35 -11.07
CA ILE A 40 -0.58 23.68 -11.69
C ILE A 40 0.67 24.38 -11.17
N LEU A 41 0.99 24.21 -9.88
CA LEU A 41 2.20 24.80 -9.29
C LEU A 41 3.50 24.10 -9.70
N ALA A 42 3.45 22.82 -10.05
CA ALA A 42 4.62 22.00 -10.38
C ALA A 42 5.52 22.64 -11.45
N PRO A 43 5.03 23.12 -12.61
CA PRO A 43 5.86 23.78 -13.62
C PRO A 43 6.41 25.14 -13.15
N ILE A 44 5.72 25.83 -12.26
CA ILE A 44 6.17 27.16 -11.73
C ILE A 44 7.40 26.98 -10.83
N VAL A 45 7.48 25.84 -10.11
CA VAL A 45 8.63 25.49 -9.25
C VAL A 45 9.75 24.82 -10.06
N GLY A 46 9.60 24.64 -11.38
CA GLY A 46 10.60 24.02 -12.24
C GLY A 46 10.60 22.48 -12.19
N ALA A 47 9.53 21.87 -11.68
CA ALA A 47 9.38 20.42 -11.69
C ALA A 47 8.93 19.92 -13.07
N ASP A 48 9.60 18.88 -13.55
CA ASP A 48 9.35 18.27 -14.85
C ASP A 48 7.99 17.54 -14.86
N LEU A 49 7.02 18.06 -15.61
CA LEU A 49 5.64 17.53 -15.64
C LEU A 49 5.57 16.05 -16.06
N PRO A 50 6.25 15.60 -17.12
CA PRO A 50 6.23 14.18 -17.52
C PRO A 50 6.72 13.26 -16.40
N THR A 51 7.77 13.64 -15.72
CA THR A 51 8.33 12.89 -14.57
C THR A 51 7.34 12.85 -13.41
N GLN A 52 6.66 13.95 -13.11
CA GLN A 52 5.65 14.01 -12.04
C GLN A 52 4.43 13.13 -12.36
N ILE A 53 3.96 13.14 -13.60
CA ILE A 53 2.84 12.30 -14.05
C ILE A 53 3.22 10.82 -13.93
N THR A 54 4.41 10.45 -14.42
CA THR A 54 4.90 9.08 -14.35
C THR A 54 5.02 8.60 -12.89
N ASN A 55 5.58 9.41 -12.02
CA ASN A 55 5.69 9.11 -10.59
C ASN A 55 4.32 8.96 -9.91
N THR A 56 3.36 9.80 -10.30
CA THR A 56 1.99 9.73 -9.76
C THR A 56 1.29 8.46 -10.22
N ILE A 57 1.39 8.09 -11.49
CA ILE A 57 0.82 6.85 -12.03
C ILE A 57 1.45 5.63 -11.36
N ASN A 58 2.77 5.60 -11.21
CA ASN A 58 3.46 4.52 -10.52
C ASN A 58 2.98 4.36 -9.08
N ARG A 59 2.92 5.45 -8.31
CA ARG A 59 2.42 5.42 -6.92
C ARG A 59 0.96 5.01 -6.85
N PHE A 60 0.14 5.48 -7.78
CA PHE A 60 -1.26 5.08 -7.86
C PHE A 60 -1.40 3.58 -8.12
N SER A 61 -0.64 3.03 -9.07
CA SER A 61 -0.67 1.60 -9.42
C SER A 61 -0.31 0.71 -8.23
N TRP A 62 0.75 1.03 -7.50
CA TRP A 62 1.13 0.30 -6.29
C TRP A 62 0.05 0.32 -5.21
N ASN A 63 -0.49 1.51 -4.92
CA ASN A 63 -1.53 1.65 -3.91
C ASN A 63 -2.86 1.03 -4.35
N ALA A 64 -3.20 1.09 -5.64
CA ALA A 64 -4.42 0.49 -6.16
C ALA A 64 -4.46 -1.04 -5.96
N VAL A 65 -3.34 -1.73 -6.18
CA VAL A 65 -3.24 -3.17 -5.92
C VAL A 65 -3.49 -3.49 -4.44
N LEU A 66 -2.89 -2.72 -3.53
CA LEU A 66 -3.09 -2.90 -2.08
C LEU A 66 -4.54 -2.63 -1.66
N VAL A 67 -5.17 -1.59 -2.21
CA VAL A 67 -6.57 -1.28 -1.94
C VAL A 67 -7.49 -2.37 -2.46
N LEU A 68 -7.25 -2.88 -3.68
CA LEU A 68 -8.02 -3.99 -4.25
C LEU A 68 -7.90 -5.27 -3.40
N ALA A 69 -6.73 -5.54 -2.85
CA ALA A 69 -6.51 -6.68 -1.97
C ALA A 69 -7.29 -6.57 -0.63
N MET A 70 -7.68 -5.35 -0.22
CA MET A 70 -8.52 -5.15 0.97
C MET A 70 -10.01 -5.41 0.72
N VAL A 71 -10.48 -5.32 -0.52
CA VAL A 71 -11.91 -5.40 -0.86
C VAL A 71 -12.56 -6.71 -0.38
N PRO A 72 -11.99 -7.91 -0.59
CA PRO A 72 -12.59 -9.16 -0.13
C PRO A 72 -12.78 -9.22 1.39
N MET A 73 -11.82 -8.70 2.16
CA MET A 73 -11.89 -8.70 3.62
C MET A 73 -12.95 -7.73 4.16
N VAL A 74 -13.07 -6.56 3.55
CA VAL A 74 -14.12 -5.59 3.91
C VAL A 74 -15.50 -6.18 3.60
N HIS A 75 -15.67 -6.84 2.45
CA HIS A 75 -16.92 -7.50 2.08
C HIS A 75 -17.28 -8.68 2.99
N SER A 76 -16.30 -9.40 3.53
CA SER A 76 -16.54 -10.51 4.48
C SER A 76 -16.90 -10.05 5.90
N GLY A 77 -16.85 -8.74 6.17
CA GLY A 77 -17.15 -8.17 7.50
C GLY A 77 -16.04 -8.32 8.53
N CYS A 78 -14.88 -8.85 8.15
CA CYS A 78 -13.73 -9.03 9.06
C CYS A 78 -12.96 -7.72 9.37
N GLY A 79 -13.38 -6.60 8.80
CA GLY A 79 -12.74 -5.29 9.02
C GLY A 79 -11.50 -5.07 8.16
N LEU A 80 -10.49 -4.36 8.70
CA LEU A 80 -9.27 -4.04 7.99
C LEU A 80 -8.35 -5.27 7.85
N ASN A 81 -7.79 -5.45 6.64
CA ASN A 81 -6.91 -6.57 6.36
C ASN A 81 -5.46 -6.29 6.79
N PHE A 82 -5.10 -6.74 7.97
CA PHE A 82 -3.70 -6.72 8.44
C PHE A 82 -2.85 -7.89 7.90
N GLY A 83 -3.41 -8.76 7.08
CA GLY A 83 -2.67 -9.77 6.31
C GLY A 83 -1.87 -9.19 5.14
N LEU A 84 -2.16 -7.95 4.71
CA LEU A 84 -1.37 -7.27 3.67
C LEU A 84 0.12 -7.18 3.98
N PRO A 85 0.56 -6.79 5.20
CA PRO A 85 1.98 -6.82 5.56
C PRO A 85 2.62 -8.20 5.39
N LEU A 86 1.91 -9.28 5.71
CA LEU A 86 2.40 -10.66 5.53
C LEU A 86 2.58 -11.00 4.05
N GLY A 87 1.67 -10.54 3.19
CA GLY A 87 1.79 -10.68 1.74
C GLY A 87 2.99 -9.92 1.19
N ILE A 88 3.21 -8.69 1.63
CA ILE A 88 4.36 -7.87 1.25
C ILE A 88 5.67 -8.54 1.71
N ILE A 89 5.73 -9.04 2.94
CA ILE A 89 6.89 -9.74 3.49
C ILE A 89 7.22 -10.97 2.66
N SER A 90 6.24 -11.79 2.29
CA SER A 90 6.45 -12.97 1.46
C SER A 90 6.96 -12.61 0.06
N GLY A 91 6.44 -11.55 -0.54
CA GLY A 91 6.93 -11.02 -1.82
C GLY A 91 8.38 -10.54 -1.75
N LEU A 92 8.73 -9.79 -0.70
CA LEU A 92 10.08 -9.31 -0.48
C LEU A 92 11.07 -10.45 -0.20
N LEU A 93 10.67 -11.49 0.54
CA LEU A 93 11.48 -12.69 0.74
C LEU A 93 11.74 -13.40 -0.58
N GLY A 94 10.73 -13.56 -1.43
CA GLY A 94 10.89 -14.15 -2.75
C GLY A 94 11.83 -13.34 -3.64
N ALA A 95 11.69 -12.00 -3.64
CA ALA A 95 12.56 -11.12 -4.40
C ALA A 95 14.01 -11.16 -3.93
N THR A 96 14.24 -11.06 -2.62
CA THR A 96 15.60 -11.12 -2.04
C THR A 96 16.29 -12.46 -2.30
N MET A 97 15.55 -13.57 -2.18
CA MET A 97 16.09 -14.89 -2.52
C MET A 97 16.40 -15.05 -4.00
N SER A 98 15.52 -14.54 -4.88
CA SER A 98 15.78 -14.59 -6.34
C SER A 98 17.08 -13.85 -6.70
N ILE A 99 17.32 -12.68 -6.13
CA ILE A 99 18.56 -11.91 -6.35
C ILE A 99 19.77 -12.62 -5.71
N GLN A 100 19.62 -13.22 -4.55
CA GLN A 100 20.67 -13.98 -3.88
C GLN A 100 21.14 -15.18 -4.71
N PHE A 101 20.24 -15.84 -5.43
CA PHE A 101 20.55 -16.93 -6.35
C PHE A 101 21.17 -16.45 -7.69
N GLY A 102 21.32 -15.15 -7.88
CA GLY A 102 21.99 -14.57 -9.05
C GLY A 102 21.12 -14.55 -10.32
N PHE A 103 19.81 -14.68 -10.18
CA PHE A 103 18.91 -14.51 -11.33
C PHE A 103 18.84 -13.03 -11.72
N SER A 104 18.94 -12.75 -13.03
CA SER A 104 18.90 -11.41 -13.60
C SER A 104 17.82 -11.31 -14.69
N GLY A 105 17.39 -10.08 -15.01
CA GLY A 105 16.40 -9.81 -16.05
C GLY A 105 15.00 -10.36 -15.73
N PRO A 106 14.16 -10.62 -16.74
CA PRO A 106 12.78 -11.10 -16.56
C PRO A 106 12.68 -12.42 -15.80
N MET A 107 13.71 -13.27 -15.86
CA MET A 107 13.75 -14.55 -15.16
C MET A 107 13.82 -14.38 -13.65
N SER A 108 14.51 -13.35 -13.17
CA SER A 108 14.54 -13.00 -11.74
C SER A 108 13.13 -12.72 -11.19
N PHE A 109 12.31 -12.04 -11.98
CA PHE A 109 10.93 -11.74 -11.58
C PHE A 109 10.05 -12.98 -11.48
N VAL A 110 10.14 -13.89 -12.45
CA VAL A 110 9.41 -15.17 -12.43
C VAL A 110 9.83 -16.02 -11.24
N MET A 111 11.14 -16.14 -11.00
CA MET A 111 11.68 -16.90 -9.87
C MET A 111 11.29 -16.27 -8.53
N ALA A 112 11.26 -14.93 -8.43
CA ALA A 112 10.77 -14.23 -7.24
C ALA A 112 9.32 -14.61 -6.92
N ILE A 113 8.43 -14.65 -7.91
CA ILE A 113 7.03 -15.06 -7.72
C ILE A 113 6.94 -16.53 -7.27
N LEU A 114 7.68 -17.43 -7.93
CA LEU A 114 7.69 -18.85 -7.58
C LEU A 114 8.16 -19.10 -6.15
N ILE A 115 9.19 -18.40 -5.70
CA ILE A 115 9.73 -18.49 -4.35
C ILE A 115 8.80 -17.80 -3.33
N ALA A 116 8.19 -16.67 -3.70
CA ALA A 116 7.25 -15.96 -2.81
C ALA A 116 5.98 -16.77 -2.53
N THR A 117 5.51 -17.56 -3.49
CA THR A 117 4.24 -18.31 -3.39
C THR A 117 4.19 -19.26 -2.18
N PRO A 118 5.16 -20.15 -1.91
CA PRO A 118 5.13 -21.00 -0.72
C PRO A 118 5.17 -20.20 0.58
N PHE A 119 5.92 -19.11 0.65
CA PHE A 119 5.93 -18.23 1.82
C PHE A 119 4.58 -17.55 2.03
N ALA A 120 3.96 -17.08 0.95
CA ALA A 120 2.63 -16.48 1.00
C ALA A 120 1.56 -17.49 1.47
N LEU A 121 1.63 -18.74 1.03
CA LEU A 121 0.74 -19.80 1.47
C LEU A 121 0.90 -20.12 2.97
N VAL A 122 2.13 -20.21 3.44
CA VAL A 122 2.42 -20.51 4.86
C VAL A 122 1.98 -19.34 5.75
N PHE A 123 2.37 -18.11 5.44
CA PHE A 123 2.03 -16.94 6.24
C PHE A 123 0.53 -16.60 6.15
N GLY A 124 -0.04 -16.65 4.95
CA GLY A 124 -1.46 -16.39 4.73
C GLY A 124 -2.35 -17.48 5.33
N GLY A 125 -1.97 -18.74 5.19
CA GLY A 125 -2.67 -19.87 5.80
C GLY A 125 -2.61 -19.84 7.33
N GLY A 126 -1.45 -19.57 7.90
CA GLY A 126 -1.26 -19.40 9.35
C GLY A 126 -2.08 -18.24 9.91
N TYR A 127 -2.06 -17.10 9.22
CA TYR A 127 -2.87 -15.93 9.57
C TYR A 127 -4.37 -16.22 9.49
N GLY A 128 -4.84 -16.84 8.40
CA GLY A 128 -6.24 -17.21 8.23
C GLY A 128 -6.71 -18.22 9.27
N TRP A 129 -5.87 -19.21 9.61
CA TRP A 129 -6.17 -20.16 10.68
C TRP A 129 -6.30 -19.48 12.04
N LEU A 130 -5.38 -18.54 12.33
CA LEU A 130 -5.39 -17.77 13.59
C LEU A 130 -6.66 -16.93 13.70
N LEU A 131 -7.04 -16.20 12.66
CA LEU A 131 -8.27 -15.40 12.65
C LEU A 131 -9.52 -16.24 12.81
N ASN A 132 -9.58 -17.41 12.16
CA ASN A 132 -10.74 -18.29 12.25
C ASN A 132 -10.93 -18.88 13.66
N LYS A 133 -9.84 -19.03 14.42
CA LYS A 133 -9.89 -19.54 15.79
C LYS A 133 -10.39 -18.51 16.82
N ILE A 134 -10.26 -17.22 16.52
CA ILE A 134 -10.54 -16.13 17.44
C ILE A 134 -11.74 -15.36 16.90
N LYS A 135 -12.92 -15.70 17.42
CA LYS A 135 -14.17 -15.02 17.07
C LYS A 135 -14.41 -13.81 18.00
N GLY A 136 -14.69 -12.65 17.42
CA GLY A 136 -15.03 -11.42 18.15
C GLY A 136 -13.85 -10.52 18.52
N GLY A 137 -12.61 -10.97 18.32
CA GLY A 137 -11.39 -10.18 18.55
C GLY A 137 -10.46 -10.09 17.33
N GLU A 138 -10.98 -10.42 16.14
CA GLU A 138 -10.22 -10.57 14.91
C GLU A 138 -9.39 -9.33 14.58
N MET A 139 -9.99 -8.15 14.71
CA MET A 139 -9.33 -6.88 14.37
C MET A 139 -8.14 -6.56 15.29
N MET A 140 -8.30 -6.84 16.59
CA MET A 140 -7.22 -6.59 17.57
C MET A 140 -6.03 -7.51 17.30
N ILE A 141 -6.28 -8.80 17.15
CA ILE A 141 -5.21 -9.79 16.92
C ILE A 141 -4.58 -9.61 15.56
N ALA A 142 -5.38 -9.31 14.52
CA ALA A 142 -4.87 -8.98 13.22
C ALA A 142 -3.88 -7.81 13.26
N THR A 143 -4.19 -6.76 14.03
CA THR A 143 -3.30 -5.61 14.24
C THR A 143 -1.99 -6.03 14.90
N TYR A 144 -2.04 -6.80 15.98
CA TYR A 144 -0.84 -7.27 16.67
C TYR A 144 0.02 -8.16 15.78
N VAL A 145 -0.57 -9.10 15.07
CA VAL A 145 0.14 -9.98 14.13
C VAL A 145 0.79 -9.18 13.01
N GLY A 146 0.06 -8.21 12.43
CA GLY A 146 0.59 -7.35 11.38
C GLY A 146 1.82 -6.56 11.81
N PHE A 147 1.74 -5.84 12.93
CA PHE A 147 2.87 -5.05 13.43
C PHE A 147 4.04 -5.93 13.90
N SER A 148 3.75 -7.03 14.60
CA SER A 148 4.79 -7.97 15.05
C SER A 148 5.53 -8.60 13.88
N SER A 149 4.83 -8.97 12.82
CA SER A 149 5.42 -9.57 11.62
C SER A 149 6.34 -8.59 10.90
N VAL A 150 5.93 -7.33 10.76
CA VAL A 150 6.76 -6.29 10.15
C VAL A 150 8.02 -6.05 10.97
N SER A 151 7.89 -5.90 12.30
CA SER A 151 9.02 -5.68 13.21
C SER A 151 9.99 -6.85 13.20
N PHE A 152 9.47 -8.08 13.23
CA PHE A 152 10.27 -9.30 13.15
C PHE A 152 11.07 -9.38 11.84
N MET A 153 10.41 -9.08 10.71
CA MET A 153 11.08 -9.10 9.40
C MET A 153 12.12 -8.00 9.25
N CYS A 154 11.86 -6.79 9.74
CA CYS A 154 12.88 -5.74 9.74
C CYS A 154 14.15 -6.19 10.51
N MET A 155 13.96 -6.85 11.65
CA MET A 155 15.05 -7.40 12.43
C MET A 155 15.78 -8.54 11.68
N MET A 156 15.04 -9.45 11.06
CA MET A 156 15.59 -10.54 10.27
C MET A 156 16.42 -10.04 9.08
N TRP A 157 15.98 -9.03 8.36
CA TRP A 157 16.72 -8.44 7.23
C TRP A 157 18.04 -7.78 7.65
N LEU A 158 18.16 -7.29 8.88
CA LEU A 158 19.41 -6.77 9.41
C LEU A 158 20.38 -7.90 9.82
N LEU A 159 19.86 -9.05 10.22
CA LEU A 159 20.64 -10.16 10.76
C LEU A 159 21.02 -11.22 9.73
N LEU A 160 20.23 -11.37 8.65
CA LEU A 160 20.47 -12.39 7.62
C LEU A 160 21.79 -12.14 6.88
N PRO A 161 22.62 -13.17 6.75
CA PRO A 161 23.88 -13.09 6.02
C PRO A 161 23.63 -13.15 4.50
N TYR A 162 23.46 -12.01 3.89
CA TYR A 162 23.40 -11.89 2.44
C TYR A 162 24.81 -11.87 1.86
N SER A 163 25.03 -12.61 0.76
CA SER A 163 26.33 -12.72 0.10
C SER A 163 26.44 -11.88 -1.18
N SER A 164 25.33 -11.44 -1.73
CA SER A 164 25.34 -10.67 -2.98
C SER A 164 25.81 -9.23 -2.76
N PRO A 165 26.86 -8.76 -3.47
CA PRO A 165 27.40 -7.40 -3.31
C PRO A 165 26.38 -6.29 -3.61
N THR A 166 25.38 -6.57 -4.43
CA THR A 166 24.30 -5.62 -4.79
C THR A 166 23.30 -5.42 -3.66
N MET A 167 23.18 -6.37 -2.74
CA MET A 167 22.19 -6.40 -1.68
C MET A 167 22.73 -5.95 -0.33
N VAL A 168 24.04 -6.10 -0.10
CA VAL A 168 24.66 -5.86 1.20
C VAL A 168 25.09 -4.41 1.36
N TRP A 169 25.00 -3.87 2.58
CA TRP A 169 25.52 -2.54 2.91
C TRP A 169 27.02 -2.47 2.71
N GLY A 170 27.49 -1.51 1.90
CA GLY A 170 28.89 -1.37 1.54
C GLY A 170 29.83 -1.08 2.72
N LEU A 171 29.33 -0.49 3.83
CA LEU A 171 30.14 -0.11 5.00
C LEU A 171 30.29 -1.22 6.03
N SER A 172 29.30 -2.10 6.21
CA SER A 172 29.33 -3.12 7.27
C SER A 172 29.38 -4.55 6.76
N GLY A 173 29.17 -4.78 5.47
CA GLY A 173 29.11 -6.12 4.88
C GLY A 173 27.98 -7.01 5.38
N LYS A 174 27.06 -6.47 6.18
CA LYS A 174 25.90 -7.19 6.76
C LYS A 174 24.64 -6.36 6.63
N GLY A 175 23.52 -7.04 6.46
CA GLY A 175 22.20 -6.43 6.34
C GLY A 175 21.85 -5.98 4.92
N LEU A 176 20.54 -5.89 4.66
CA LEU A 176 20.00 -5.54 3.36
C LEU A 176 20.07 -4.02 3.13
N ARG A 177 20.44 -3.60 1.93
CA ARG A 177 20.33 -2.18 1.52
C ARG A 177 18.88 -1.73 1.45
N THR A 178 18.63 -0.47 1.76
CA THR A 178 17.30 0.15 1.67
C THR A 178 16.78 0.25 0.23
N THR A 179 17.70 0.35 -0.72
CA THR A 179 17.41 0.41 -2.16
C THR A 179 18.34 -0.53 -2.90
N ILE A 180 17.78 -1.39 -3.73
CA ILE A 180 18.50 -2.32 -4.60
C ILE A 180 18.21 -1.88 -6.03
N SER A 181 19.27 -1.59 -6.80
CA SER A 181 19.14 -1.34 -8.24
C SER A 181 19.04 -2.70 -8.96
N LEU A 182 18.03 -2.83 -9.79
CA LEU A 182 17.80 -4.01 -10.64
C LEU A 182 18.37 -3.80 -12.06
N GLU A 183 19.19 -2.77 -12.24
CA GLU A 183 19.88 -2.51 -13.51
C GLU A 183 20.98 -3.57 -13.69
N GLY A 184 20.69 -4.53 -14.58
CA GLY A 184 21.58 -5.58 -15.02
C GLY A 184 21.13 -6.17 -16.33
#